data_076a88b7ffaafc89ed5b3228a64b87bb
#
_entry.id   076a88b7ffaafc89ed5b3228a64b87bb
#
_cell.length_a   1.000
_cell.length_b   1.000
_cell.length_c   1.000
_cell.angle_alpha   90.00
_cell.angle_beta   90.00
_cell.angle_gamma   90.00
#
_symmetry.space_group_name_H-M   'P 1'
#
loop_
_entity.id
_entity.type
_entity.pdbx_description
1 polymer ?
#
loop_
_entity_poly.entity_id
_entity_poly.type
_entity_poly.pdbx_seq_one_letter_code
_entity_poly.pdbx_strand_id
1 'polypeptide(L)'
;MTDGLPGFFEGTGMPAPGWWEALWPEPAKVLRAVGVNAGMDVVDLCSGDGWFTLPLSRIARSVIAIDIDAALLEAAKMRIAERGGAPNCTFVEADAYNIEKVVPQPVDHVFLANAFHGVPDKPRLARAVYNVLKPGALFAIVSWYARPREQTTVLGEPRGPATELRMTPEQTIEGVEPGGLKFRNRVDVSPYHYGAVFERPR
;
A
#
# COMPACT_ATOMS: atom_id res chain seq x y z
N MET A 1 19.60 -1.07 -1.98
CA MET A 1 19.87 -2.44 -1.46
C MET A 1 19.15 -2.58 -0.13
N THR A 2 17.88 -2.96 -0.17
CA THR A 2 16.99 -3.04 1.01
C THR A 2 16.73 -4.48 1.45
N ASP A 3 17.14 -5.47 0.64
CA ASP A 3 16.85 -6.91 0.85
C ASP A 3 17.46 -7.52 2.13
N GLY A 4 18.07 -6.74 3.00
CA GLY A 4 18.72 -7.20 4.22
C GLY A 4 18.23 -6.53 5.50
N LEU A 5 17.22 -5.65 5.45
CA LEU A 5 16.65 -5.06 6.66
C LEU A 5 15.79 -6.08 7.41
N PRO A 6 15.96 -6.27 8.74
CA PRO A 6 15.07 -7.11 9.52
C PRO A 6 13.62 -6.65 9.37
N GLY A 7 12.71 -7.58 8.99
CA GLY A 7 11.30 -7.27 8.75
C GLY A 7 10.97 -6.80 7.33
N PHE A 8 11.95 -6.70 6.43
CA PHE A 8 11.72 -6.41 5.02
C PHE A 8 10.94 -7.55 4.34
N PHE A 9 9.93 -7.20 3.58
CA PHE A 9 9.10 -8.19 2.89
C PHE A 9 9.71 -8.58 1.54
N GLU A 10 9.78 -9.87 1.27
CA GLU A 10 10.37 -10.40 0.02
C GLU A 10 9.67 -9.84 -1.22
N GLY A 11 10.46 -9.46 -2.23
CA GLY A 11 9.95 -8.97 -3.52
C GLY A 11 9.36 -7.57 -3.50
N THR A 12 9.56 -6.78 -2.43
CA THR A 12 8.95 -5.45 -2.26
C THR A 12 9.94 -4.28 -2.43
N GLY A 13 11.16 -4.54 -2.91
CA GLY A 13 12.15 -3.48 -3.17
C GLY A 13 11.62 -2.40 -4.11
N MET A 14 11.97 -1.12 -3.82
CA MET A 14 11.55 0.01 -4.64
C MET A 14 12.06 -0.12 -6.08
N PRO A 15 11.19 0.04 -7.07
CA PRO A 15 11.56 -0.03 -8.48
C PRO A 15 12.28 1.24 -8.94
N ALA A 16 12.98 1.13 -10.08
CA ALA A 16 13.55 2.30 -10.74
C ALA A 16 12.45 3.30 -11.14
N PRO A 17 12.64 4.63 -10.89
CA PRO A 17 11.57 5.63 -11.06
C PRO A 17 10.92 5.64 -12.44
N GLY A 18 11.69 5.51 -13.51
CA GLY A 18 11.18 5.68 -14.88
C GLY A 18 10.07 4.68 -15.27
N TRP A 19 10.20 3.38 -14.92
CA TRP A 19 9.14 2.43 -15.24
C TRP A 19 8.01 2.47 -14.20
N TRP A 20 8.31 2.89 -12.98
CA TRP A 20 7.30 3.07 -11.94
C TRP A 20 6.32 4.19 -12.29
N GLU A 21 6.85 5.32 -12.82
CA GLU A 21 6.04 6.41 -13.37
C GLU A 21 5.17 5.94 -14.54
N ALA A 22 5.74 5.15 -15.46
CA ALA A 22 4.99 4.62 -16.61
C ALA A 22 3.87 3.65 -16.20
N LEU A 23 4.08 2.89 -15.11
CA LEU A 23 3.08 1.96 -14.57
C LEU A 23 1.92 2.70 -13.88
N TRP A 24 2.22 3.79 -13.17
CA TRP A 24 1.27 4.54 -12.35
C TRP A 24 1.16 6.01 -12.80
N PRO A 25 0.67 6.29 -14.02
CA PRO A 25 0.58 7.66 -14.53
C PRO A 25 -0.44 8.51 -13.77
N GLU A 26 -1.45 7.88 -13.16
CA GLU A 26 -2.55 8.55 -12.47
C GLU A 26 -2.82 7.94 -11.08
N PRO A 27 -1.86 8.01 -10.14
CA PRO A 27 -1.99 7.32 -8.85
C PRO A 27 -3.18 7.82 -8.02
N ALA A 28 -3.62 9.06 -8.21
CA ALA A 28 -4.83 9.60 -7.57
C ALA A 28 -6.12 8.86 -7.99
N LYS A 29 -6.19 8.38 -9.25
CA LYS A 29 -7.34 7.57 -9.70
C LYS A 29 -7.38 6.22 -9.00
N VAL A 30 -6.21 5.59 -8.82
CA VAL A 30 -6.10 4.33 -8.06
C VAL A 30 -6.63 4.50 -6.64
N LEU A 31 -6.18 5.53 -5.94
CA LEU A 31 -6.60 5.82 -4.57
C LEU A 31 -8.12 6.01 -4.45
N ARG A 32 -8.71 6.78 -5.36
CA ARG A 32 -10.18 6.98 -5.38
C ARG A 32 -10.94 5.69 -5.69
N ALA A 33 -10.44 4.88 -6.62
CA ALA A 33 -11.06 3.61 -6.99
C ALA A 33 -11.12 2.62 -5.82
N VAL A 34 -10.13 2.67 -4.92
CA VAL A 34 -10.08 1.82 -3.72
C VAL A 34 -10.68 2.49 -2.48
N GLY A 35 -11.39 3.61 -2.64
CA GLY A 35 -12.23 4.20 -1.60
C GLY A 35 -11.60 5.34 -0.80
N VAL A 36 -10.43 5.86 -1.17
CA VAL A 36 -9.87 7.06 -0.52
C VAL A 36 -10.65 8.30 -0.93
N ASN A 37 -11.14 9.06 0.04
CA ASN A 37 -11.94 10.28 -0.15
C ASN A 37 -11.39 11.47 0.66
N ALA A 38 -11.85 12.65 0.28
CA ALA A 38 -11.53 13.87 1.02
C ALA A 38 -12.01 13.80 2.48
N GLY A 39 -11.24 14.39 3.39
CA GLY A 39 -11.58 14.45 4.81
C GLY A 39 -11.23 13.20 5.61
N MET A 40 -10.73 12.12 4.99
CA MET A 40 -10.29 10.90 5.67
C MET A 40 -8.93 11.07 6.35
N ASP A 41 -8.73 10.40 7.48
CA ASP A 41 -7.42 10.09 8.04
C ASP A 41 -6.94 8.77 7.42
N VAL A 42 -5.77 8.78 6.80
CA VAL A 42 -5.28 7.64 6.01
C VAL A 42 -3.90 7.20 6.49
N VAL A 43 -3.68 5.90 6.55
CA VAL A 43 -2.33 5.32 6.65
C VAL A 43 -1.91 4.82 5.27
N ASP A 44 -0.73 5.24 4.82
CA ASP A 44 0.00 4.67 3.69
C ASP A 44 1.02 3.67 4.25
N LEU A 45 0.68 2.39 4.21
CA LEU A 45 1.44 1.32 4.83
C LEU A 45 2.41 0.70 3.83
N CYS A 46 3.69 0.59 4.17
CA CYS A 46 4.79 0.28 3.24
C CYS A 46 4.88 1.32 2.13
N SER A 47 4.98 2.59 2.54
CA SER A 47 4.81 3.76 1.67
C SER A 47 5.95 3.97 0.66
N GLY A 48 7.09 3.31 0.87
CA GLY A 48 8.27 3.43 0.03
C GLY A 48 8.74 4.89 -0.10
N ASP A 49 9.09 5.29 -1.32
CA ASP A 49 9.54 6.64 -1.67
C ASP A 49 8.41 7.68 -1.80
N GLY A 50 7.19 7.36 -1.32
CA GLY A 50 6.06 8.28 -1.27
C GLY A 50 5.30 8.45 -2.59
N TRP A 51 5.40 7.52 -3.53
CA TRP A 51 4.68 7.61 -4.81
C TRP A 51 3.16 7.80 -4.62
N PHE A 52 2.54 7.02 -3.74
CA PHE A 52 1.13 7.16 -3.39
C PHE A 52 0.90 8.17 -2.25
N THR A 53 1.88 8.37 -1.36
CA THR A 53 1.78 9.36 -0.28
C THR A 53 1.57 10.78 -0.82
N LEU A 54 2.23 11.15 -1.91
CA LEU A 54 2.07 12.48 -2.54
C LEU A 54 0.62 12.76 -2.98
N PRO A 55 -0.06 11.94 -3.79
CA PRO A 55 -1.47 12.17 -4.10
C PRO A 55 -2.39 12.00 -2.88
N LEU A 56 -2.07 11.11 -1.92
CA LEU A 56 -2.80 11.01 -0.66
C LEU A 56 -2.80 12.33 0.11
N SER A 57 -1.65 13.02 0.20
CA SER A 57 -1.55 14.31 0.88
C SER A 57 -2.49 15.37 0.33
N ARG A 58 -2.81 15.30 -0.97
CA ARG A 58 -3.70 16.23 -1.65
C ARG A 58 -5.18 15.87 -1.54
N ILE A 59 -5.50 14.62 -1.18
CA ILE A 59 -6.87 14.11 -1.11
C ILE A 59 -7.34 14.02 0.34
N ALA A 60 -6.53 13.44 1.22
CA ALA A 60 -6.88 13.12 2.59
C ALA A 60 -6.78 14.34 3.53
N ARG A 61 -7.42 14.27 4.69
CA ARG A 61 -7.25 15.24 5.78
C ARG A 61 -5.87 15.11 6.41
N SER A 62 -5.45 13.89 6.71
CA SER A 62 -4.13 13.57 7.25
C SER A 62 -3.62 12.25 6.67
N VAL A 63 -2.30 12.12 6.57
CA VAL A 63 -1.63 10.92 6.10
C VAL A 63 -0.54 10.51 7.09
N ILE A 64 -0.52 9.24 7.50
CA ILE A 64 0.60 8.64 8.20
C ILE A 64 1.27 7.68 7.22
N ALA A 65 2.45 8.04 6.73
CA ALA A 65 3.27 7.20 5.86
C ALA A 65 4.21 6.34 6.71
N ILE A 66 4.07 5.03 6.60
CA ILE A 66 4.84 4.05 7.39
C ILE A 66 5.68 3.21 6.44
N ASP A 67 6.97 3.15 6.70
CA ASP A 67 7.88 2.22 6.02
C ASP A 67 8.96 1.75 6.99
N ILE A 68 9.58 0.61 6.70
CA ILE A 68 10.69 0.07 7.47
C ILE A 68 12.04 0.70 7.09
N ASP A 69 12.11 1.30 5.91
CA ASP A 69 13.32 1.91 5.36
C ASP A 69 13.31 3.44 5.55
N ALA A 70 14.13 3.92 6.50
CA ALA A 70 14.28 5.34 6.79
C ALA A 70 14.73 6.16 5.56
N ALA A 71 15.54 5.57 4.67
CA ALA A 71 16.01 6.27 3.48
C ALA A 71 14.87 6.50 2.48
N LEU A 72 13.95 5.56 2.35
CA LEU A 72 12.75 5.72 1.53
C LEU A 72 11.81 6.77 2.11
N LEU A 73 11.65 6.83 3.43
CA LEU A 73 10.85 7.88 4.08
C LEU A 73 11.45 9.28 3.88
N GLU A 74 12.78 9.44 3.91
CA GLU A 74 13.42 10.71 3.57
C GLU A 74 13.18 11.07 2.09
N ALA A 75 13.28 10.13 1.17
CA ALA A 75 12.94 10.35 -0.23
C ALA A 75 11.46 10.75 -0.41
N ALA A 76 10.55 10.13 0.35
CA ALA A 76 9.13 10.49 0.36
C ALA A 76 8.90 11.94 0.85
N LYS A 77 9.57 12.37 1.92
CA LYS A 77 9.52 13.76 2.42
C LYS A 77 9.98 14.75 1.36
N MET A 78 11.12 14.47 0.72
CA MET A 78 11.65 15.30 -0.35
C MET A 78 10.68 15.37 -1.54
N ARG A 79 10.14 14.24 -2.00
CA ARG A 79 9.16 14.19 -3.08
C ARG A 79 7.94 15.07 -2.78
N ILE A 80 7.40 15.02 -1.57
CA ILE A 80 6.23 15.81 -1.17
C ILE A 80 6.57 17.30 -1.13
N ALA A 81 7.71 17.68 -0.57
CA ALA A 81 8.15 19.05 -0.51
C ALA A 81 8.38 19.65 -1.91
N GLU A 82 9.04 18.91 -2.80
CA GLU A 82 9.40 19.38 -4.16
C GLU A 82 8.20 19.41 -5.11
N ARG A 83 7.24 18.51 -4.93
CA ARG A 83 6.07 18.33 -5.82
C ARG A 83 4.80 19.04 -5.30
N GLY A 84 4.92 19.90 -4.29
CA GLY A 84 3.80 20.65 -3.75
C GLY A 84 2.73 19.77 -3.09
N GLY A 85 3.15 18.79 -2.31
CA GLY A 85 2.27 18.02 -1.41
C GLY A 85 1.81 18.89 -0.24
N ALA A 86 0.69 18.51 0.39
CA ALA A 86 0.20 19.22 1.55
C ALA A 86 1.01 18.89 2.82
N PRO A 87 1.13 19.84 3.79
CA PRO A 87 1.89 19.65 5.03
C PRO A 87 1.12 18.80 6.08
N ASN A 88 0.32 17.83 5.64
CA ASN A 88 -0.54 16.98 6.47
C ASN A 88 -0.01 15.54 6.58
N CYS A 89 1.26 15.31 6.24
CA CYS A 89 1.89 14.00 6.28
C CYS A 89 2.81 13.86 7.50
N THR A 90 2.66 12.73 8.21
CA THR A 90 3.60 12.25 9.23
C THR A 90 4.32 11.03 8.67
N PHE A 91 5.63 10.94 8.84
CA PHE A 91 6.46 9.84 8.36
C PHE A 91 7.01 9.07 9.55
N VAL A 92 6.80 7.76 9.57
CA VAL A 92 7.12 6.90 10.71
C VAL A 92 7.90 5.68 10.23
N GLU A 93 9.13 5.54 10.72
CA GLU A 93 9.92 4.32 10.53
C GLU A 93 9.39 3.24 11.47
N ALA A 94 8.77 2.20 10.90
CA ALA A 94 8.26 1.07 11.65
C ALA A 94 8.05 -0.17 10.77
N ASP A 95 8.16 -1.34 11.38
CA ASP A 95 7.65 -2.59 10.79
C ASP A 95 6.12 -2.52 10.69
N ALA A 96 5.57 -2.90 9.54
CA ALA A 96 4.13 -2.88 9.27
C ALA A 96 3.30 -3.66 10.32
N TYR A 97 3.85 -4.72 10.89
CA TYR A 97 3.21 -5.47 11.98
C TYR A 97 3.06 -4.65 13.28
N ASN A 98 3.80 -3.57 13.43
CA ASN A 98 3.74 -2.68 14.59
C ASN A 98 2.85 -1.44 14.37
N ILE A 99 2.01 -1.43 13.33
CA ILE A 99 1.13 -0.30 13.00
C ILE A 99 0.33 0.23 14.20
N GLU A 100 -0.14 -0.67 15.08
CA GLU A 100 -0.89 -0.31 16.29
C GLU A 100 -0.10 0.55 17.29
N LYS A 101 1.23 0.45 17.29
CA LYS A 101 2.10 1.20 18.20
C LYS A 101 2.39 2.62 17.71
N VAL A 102 2.19 2.87 16.41
CA VAL A 102 2.61 4.12 15.77
C VAL A 102 1.45 4.93 15.19
N VAL A 103 0.26 4.35 15.08
CA VAL A 103 -0.96 5.04 14.70
C VAL A 103 -1.70 5.47 15.97
N PRO A 104 -1.70 6.78 16.32
CA PRO A 104 -2.13 7.23 17.65
C PRO A 104 -3.65 7.23 17.84
N GLN A 105 -4.42 7.25 16.77
CA GLN A 105 -5.88 7.29 16.77
C GLN A 105 -6.45 6.45 15.62
N PRO A 106 -7.64 5.86 15.79
CA PRO A 106 -8.27 5.11 14.70
C PRO A 106 -8.46 5.94 13.43
N VAL A 107 -8.19 5.32 12.27
CA VAL A 107 -8.21 5.95 10.95
C VAL A 107 -9.38 5.49 10.10
N ASP A 108 -9.66 6.25 9.03
CA ASP A 108 -10.75 5.98 8.09
C ASP A 108 -10.32 5.03 6.97
N HIS A 109 -9.01 4.94 6.70
CA HIS A 109 -8.50 4.11 5.62
C HIS A 109 -7.05 3.69 5.87
N VAL A 110 -6.73 2.43 5.60
CA VAL A 110 -5.35 1.95 5.46
C VAL A 110 -5.16 1.54 4.00
N PHE A 111 -4.14 2.08 3.36
CA PHE A 111 -3.76 1.77 1.98
C PHE A 111 -2.42 1.03 1.98
N LEU A 112 -2.32 -0.05 1.21
CA LEU A 112 -1.11 -0.83 1.03
C LEU A 112 -0.96 -1.22 -0.44
N ALA A 113 0.10 -0.75 -1.10
CA ALA A 113 0.34 -1.04 -2.50
C ALA A 113 1.63 -1.83 -2.71
N ASN A 114 1.53 -2.88 -3.51
CA ASN A 114 2.67 -3.66 -4.02
C ASN A 114 3.60 -4.28 -2.96
N ALA A 115 3.10 -4.50 -1.73
CA ALA A 115 3.86 -5.11 -0.65
C ALA A 115 3.21 -6.38 -0.07
N PHE A 116 1.89 -6.55 -0.20
CA PHE A 116 1.16 -7.64 0.47
C PHE A 116 1.60 -9.04 0.03
N HIS A 117 2.08 -9.22 -1.19
CA HIS A 117 2.57 -10.50 -1.69
C HIS A 117 3.76 -11.03 -0.88
N GLY A 118 4.65 -10.13 -0.42
CA GLY A 118 5.82 -10.48 0.38
C GLY A 118 5.57 -10.63 1.88
N VAL A 119 4.36 -10.33 2.37
CA VAL A 119 4.04 -10.44 3.81
C VAL A 119 4.03 -11.90 4.25
N PRO A 120 4.88 -12.33 5.20
CA PRO A 120 4.94 -13.73 5.65
C PRO A 120 3.68 -14.18 6.38
N ASP A 121 3.20 -13.40 7.34
CA ASP A 121 2.00 -13.68 8.15
C ASP A 121 0.90 -12.66 7.82
N LYS A 122 0.16 -12.92 6.75
CA LYS A 122 -0.91 -12.05 6.24
C LYS A 122 -2.06 -11.86 7.23
N PRO A 123 -2.57 -12.91 7.93
CA PRO A 123 -3.59 -12.75 8.94
C PRO A 123 -3.16 -11.86 10.11
N ARG A 124 -1.91 -11.96 10.56
CA ARG A 124 -1.36 -11.10 11.61
C ARG A 124 -1.34 -9.63 11.18
N LEU A 125 -0.86 -9.34 9.96
CA LEU A 125 -0.89 -7.98 9.43
C LEU A 125 -2.33 -7.45 9.34
N ALA A 126 -3.24 -8.25 8.79
CA ALA A 126 -4.65 -7.89 8.67
C ALA A 126 -5.29 -7.61 10.05
N ARG A 127 -4.93 -8.36 11.08
CA ARG A 127 -5.38 -8.13 12.46
C ARG A 127 -4.84 -6.81 13.01
N ALA A 128 -3.56 -6.52 12.80
CA ALA A 128 -2.95 -5.25 13.22
C ALA A 128 -3.62 -4.05 12.51
N VAL A 129 -3.91 -4.17 11.22
CA VAL A 129 -4.68 -3.17 10.47
C VAL A 129 -6.10 -3.02 10.99
N TYR A 130 -6.80 -4.14 11.27
CA TYR A 130 -8.14 -4.12 11.87
C TYR A 130 -8.18 -3.26 13.14
N ASN A 131 -7.19 -3.39 14.01
CA ASN A 131 -7.17 -2.72 15.31
C ASN A 131 -7.02 -1.19 15.20
N VAL A 132 -6.40 -0.67 14.13
CA VAL A 132 -6.24 0.78 13.91
C VAL A 132 -7.35 1.40 13.05
N LEU A 133 -8.21 0.60 12.43
CA LEU A 133 -9.33 1.12 11.64
C LEU A 133 -10.52 1.50 12.54
N LYS A 134 -11.26 2.54 12.18
CA LYS A 134 -12.59 2.82 12.75
C LYS A 134 -13.59 1.73 12.33
N PRO A 135 -14.65 1.43 13.10
CA PRO A 135 -15.75 0.58 12.62
C PRO A 135 -16.34 1.12 11.30
N GLY A 136 -16.46 0.27 10.28
CA GLY A 136 -16.89 0.64 8.93
C GLY A 136 -15.79 1.26 8.04
N ALA A 137 -14.58 1.42 8.55
CA ALA A 137 -13.43 1.93 7.79
C ALA A 137 -12.81 0.85 6.89
N LEU A 138 -11.98 1.28 5.93
CA LEU A 138 -11.52 0.44 4.84
C LEU A 138 -10.02 0.10 4.94
N PHE A 139 -9.68 -1.11 4.54
CA PHE A 139 -8.34 -1.53 4.18
C PHE A 139 -8.30 -1.85 2.69
N ALA A 140 -7.44 -1.19 1.93
CA ALA A 140 -7.27 -1.47 0.51
C ALA A 140 -5.86 -1.98 0.21
N ILE A 141 -5.81 -3.08 -0.52
CA ILE A 141 -4.57 -3.70 -0.99
C ILE A 141 -4.56 -3.60 -2.51
N VAL A 142 -3.53 -2.94 -3.06
CA VAL A 142 -3.23 -2.95 -4.50
C VAL A 142 -2.13 -3.97 -4.74
N SER A 143 -2.39 -4.96 -5.60
CA SER A 143 -1.48 -6.05 -5.86
C SER A 143 -1.46 -6.47 -7.32
N TRP A 144 -0.34 -7.04 -7.76
CA TRP A 144 -0.21 -7.63 -9.08
C TRP A 144 -1.14 -8.83 -9.24
N TYR A 145 -1.79 -8.94 -10.41
CA TYR A 145 -2.46 -10.19 -10.79
C TYR A 145 -1.46 -11.35 -10.85
N ALA A 146 -1.93 -12.55 -10.50
CA ALA A 146 -1.16 -13.81 -10.61
C ALA A 146 -0.96 -14.22 -12.08
N ARG A 147 -0.23 -13.37 -12.83
CA ARG A 147 0.18 -13.61 -14.23
C ARG A 147 1.67 -13.83 -14.29
N PRO A 148 2.17 -14.63 -15.23
CA PRO A 148 3.61 -14.75 -15.48
C PRO A 148 4.27 -13.37 -15.61
N ARG A 149 5.42 -13.17 -14.97
CA ARG A 149 6.12 -11.88 -14.98
C ARG A 149 6.44 -11.40 -16.39
N GLU A 150 6.70 -12.33 -17.30
CA GLU A 150 6.99 -12.10 -18.72
C GLU A 150 5.81 -11.46 -19.48
N GLN A 151 4.60 -11.61 -18.95
CA GLN A 151 3.38 -11.03 -19.52
C GLN A 151 3.05 -9.63 -18.96
N THR A 152 3.84 -9.14 -18.02
CA THR A 152 3.62 -7.82 -17.39
C THR A 152 4.75 -6.87 -17.74
N THR A 153 4.73 -6.36 -18.97
CA THR A 153 5.78 -5.51 -19.52
C THR A 153 5.48 -4.03 -19.30
N VAL A 154 6.48 -3.29 -18.83
CA VAL A 154 6.46 -1.83 -18.73
C VAL A 154 7.72 -1.30 -19.40
N LEU A 155 7.57 -0.36 -20.33
CA LEU A 155 8.66 0.14 -21.18
C LEU A 155 9.41 -1.00 -21.91
N GLY A 156 8.67 -2.00 -22.37
CA GLY A 156 9.21 -3.11 -23.17
C GLY A 156 9.87 -4.24 -22.36
N GLU A 157 9.97 -4.13 -21.04
CA GLU A 157 10.64 -5.10 -20.19
C GLU A 157 9.71 -5.73 -19.14
N PRO A 158 9.87 -7.03 -18.81
CA PRO A 158 9.13 -7.67 -17.71
C PRO A 158 9.38 -6.99 -16.38
N ARG A 159 8.30 -6.59 -15.67
CA ARG A 159 8.38 -5.86 -14.40
C ARG A 159 7.53 -6.50 -13.31
N GLY A 160 7.75 -6.05 -12.08
CA GLY A 160 7.07 -6.54 -10.88
C GLY A 160 7.78 -7.71 -10.20
N PRO A 161 7.19 -8.26 -9.12
CA PRO A 161 7.75 -9.37 -8.36
C PRO A 161 7.82 -10.65 -9.20
N ALA A 162 8.58 -11.62 -8.75
CA ALA A 162 8.63 -12.95 -9.32
C ALA A 162 7.23 -13.57 -9.38
N THR A 163 6.98 -14.43 -10.38
CA THR A 163 5.65 -14.98 -10.65
C THR A 163 5.07 -15.71 -9.44
N GLU A 164 5.90 -16.46 -8.73
CA GLU A 164 5.55 -17.26 -7.54
C GLU A 164 5.11 -16.42 -6.33
N LEU A 165 5.50 -15.15 -6.27
CA LEU A 165 5.07 -14.24 -5.22
C LEU A 165 3.72 -13.59 -5.51
N ARG A 166 3.26 -13.64 -6.76
CA ARG A 166 2.01 -12.99 -7.17
C ARG A 166 0.80 -13.74 -6.66
N MET A 167 -0.21 -13.00 -6.25
CA MET A 167 -1.42 -13.56 -5.63
C MET A 167 -2.65 -13.32 -6.50
N THR A 168 -3.57 -14.28 -6.51
CA THR A 168 -4.92 -14.02 -7.01
C THR A 168 -5.70 -13.15 -6.02
N PRO A 169 -6.79 -12.50 -6.46
CA PRO A 169 -7.69 -11.81 -5.54
C PRO A 169 -8.22 -12.73 -4.43
N GLU A 170 -8.53 -13.99 -4.75
CA GLU A 170 -9.02 -15.00 -3.81
C GLU A 170 -7.98 -15.31 -2.73
N GLN A 171 -6.72 -15.52 -3.12
CA GLN A 171 -5.62 -15.72 -2.17
C GLN A 171 -5.39 -14.50 -1.27
N THR A 172 -5.61 -13.29 -1.79
CA THR A 172 -5.54 -12.07 -0.99
C THR A 172 -6.68 -12.02 0.04
N ILE A 173 -7.91 -12.40 -0.36
CA ILE A 173 -9.07 -12.49 0.54
C ILE A 173 -8.80 -13.52 1.65
N GLU A 174 -8.34 -14.71 1.29
CA GLU A 174 -7.98 -15.79 2.23
C GLU A 174 -6.90 -15.34 3.23
N GLY A 175 -5.95 -14.50 2.79
CA GLY A 175 -4.91 -13.95 3.66
C GLY A 175 -5.41 -12.87 4.62
N VAL A 176 -6.47 -12.13 4.28
CA VAL A 176 -6.93 -10.97 5.06
C VAL A 176 -8.09 -11.32 6.01
N GLU A 177 -9.09 -12.07 5.56
CA GLU A 177 -10.32 -12.30 6.34
C GLU A 177 -10.10 -12.97 7.71
N PRO A 178 -9.13 -13.88 7.90
CA PRO A 178 -8.82 -14.42 9.23
C PRO A 178 -8.37 -13.35 10.24
N GLY A 179 -7.87 -12.19 9.76
CA GLY A 179 -7.58 -11.00 10.56
C GLY A 179 -8.81 -10.27 11.09
N GLY A 180 -10.03 -10.62 10.63
CA GLY A 180 -11.30 -10.04 11.09
C GLY A 180 -11.90 -9.01 10.16
N LEU A 181 -11.18 -8.55 9.15
CA LEU A 181 -11.70 -7.70 8.09
C LEU A 181 -12.60 -8.51 7.15
N LYS A 182 -13.55 -7.85 6.49
CA LYS A 182 -14.46 -8.50 5.54
C LYS A 182 -14.26 -7.96 4.15
N PHE A 183 -14.14 -8.85 3.18
CA PHE A 183 -14.07 -8.47 1.77
C PHE A 183 -15.31 -7.69 1.36
N ARG A 184 -15.13 -6.57 0.67
CA ARG A 184 -16.18 -5.69 0.18
C ARG A 184 -16.32 -5.73 -1.33
N ASN A 185 -15.23 -5.42 -2.04
CA ASN A 185 -15.19 -5.45 -3.49
C ASN A 185 -13.77 -5.50 -4.05
N ARG A 186 -13.67 -5.86 -5.32
CA ARG A 186 -12.45 -5.77 -6.13
C ARG A 186 -12.64 -4.73 -7.22
N VAL A 187 -11.57 -4.01 -7.55
CA VAL A 187 -11.50 -3.08 -8.67
C VAL A 187 -10.25 -3.33 -9.51
N ASP A 188 -10.35 -3.19 -10.82
CA ASP A 188 -9.18 -3.22 -11.69
C ASP A 188 -8.58 -1.81 -11.71
N VAL A 189 -7.32 -1.68 -11.29
CA VAL A 189 -6.68 -0.36 -11.13
C VAL A 189 -5.58 -0.11 -12.15
N SER A 190 -5.12 -1.14 -12.84
CA SER A 190 -4.24 -1.08 -14.01
C SER A 190 -4.39 -2.38 -14.82
N PRO A 191 -3.82 -2.50 -16.02
CA PRO A 191 -3.82 -3.76 -16.77
C PRO A 191 -3.20 -4.94 -16.01
N TYR A 192 -2.35 -4.67 -15.04
CA TYR A 192 -1.60 -5.67 -14.29
C TYR A 192 -1.95 -5.79 -12.82
N HIS A 193 -2.82 -4.90 -12.31
CA HIS A 193 -3.13 -4.82 -10.87
C HIS A 193 -4.62 -4.78 -10.60
N TYR A 194 -4.97 -5.39 -9.48
CA TYR A 194 -6.27 -5.23 -8.83
C TYR A 194 -6.13 -4.49 -7.50
N GLY A 195 -7.20 -3.84 -7.09
CA GLY A 195 -7.42 -3.38 -5.73
C GLY A 195 -8.42 -4.29 -5.04
N ALA A 196 -8.04 -4.91 -3.93
CA ALA A 196 -8.95 -5.63 -3.03
C ALA A 196 -9.29 -4.74 -1.85
N VAL A 197 -10.57 -4.45 -1.65
CA VAL A 197 -11.06 -3.56 -0.60
C VAL A 197 -11.77 -4.38 0.47
N PHE A 198 -11.38 -4.17 1.71
CA PHE A 198 -11.93 -4.81 2.90
C PHE A 198 -12.50 -3.76 3.84
N GLU A 199 -13.46 -4.14 4.67
CA GLU A 199 -14.10 -3.28 5.64
C GLU A 199 -13.93 -3.87 7.05
N ARG A 200 -13.64 -3.01 8.04
CA ARG A 200 -13.81 -3.39 9.44
C ARG A 200 -15.31 -3.42 9.76
N PRO A 201 -15.88 -4.57 10.17
CA PRO A 201 -17.30 -4.64 10.58
C PRO A 201 -17.63 -3.62 11.68
N ARG A 202 -18.88 -3.17 11.67
CA ARG A 202 -19.42 -2.24 12.67
C ARG A 202 -19.67 -2.90 14.01
#